data_db1cd8cd6f2321a61a0f483eb3fbb248
#
_entry.id   db1cd8cd6f2321a61a0f483eb3fbb248
#
_cell.length_a   1.000
_cell.length_b   1.000
_cell.length_c   1.000
_cell.angle_alpha   90.00
_cell.angle_beta   90.00
_cell.angle_gamma   90.00
#
_symmetry.space_group_name_H-M   'P 1'
#
loop_
_entity.id
_entity.type
_entity.pdbx_description
1 polymer ?
#
loop_
_entity_poly.entity_id
_entity_poly.type
_entity_poly.pdbx_seq_one_letter_code
_entity_poly.pdbx_strand_id
1 'polypeptide(L)'
;MIKLFIMLMVILFPISAFADSRLDNCLQYKEEISSLLESEGVSSNYFYLAVCESGCKVKTSSKGARGFFQLMPFTYRTHKPNYCSLEDIDNIKCNTITAARYIKHLQKRFKKMSILVKAYNRGGTNLLKKGTTKEADNLSYCVMRHISNNKNI
;
A
#
# COMPACT_ATOMS: atom_id res chain seq x y z
N MET A 1 2.58 -24.40 -62.23
CA MET A 1 3.16 -23.48 -61.21
C MET A 1 2.13 -23.29 -60.10
N ILE A 2 2.31 -24.00 -58.98
CA ILE A 2 1.41 -23.94 -57.83
C ILE A 2 1.98 -22.90 -56.87
N LYS A 3 1.24 -21.77 -56.69
CA LYS A 3 1.59 -20.76 -55.72
C LYS A 3 1.17 -21.23 -54.31
N LEU A 4 2.15 -21.60 -53.52
CA LEU A 4 1.97 -21.96 -52.13
C LEU A 4 1.70 -20.66 -51.32
N PHE A 5 0.43 -20.50 -50.85
CA PHE A 5 0.03 -19.42 -49.95
C PHE A 5 0.40 -19.84 -48.51
N ILE A 6 1.51 -19.36 -48.00
CA ILE A 6 1.86 -19.55 -46.58
C ILE A 6 1.01 -18.55 -45.80
N MET A 7 -0.07 -19.07 -45.18
CA MET A 7 -0.91 -18.32 -44.23
C MET A 7 -0.18 -18.21 -42.89
N LEU A 8 0.42 -17.05 -42.65
CA LEU A 8 1.08 -16.74 -41.38
C LEU A 8 0.02 -16.60 -40.28
N MET A 9 -0.18 -17.70 -39.55
CA MET A 9 -1.08 -17.71 -38.37
C MET A 9 -0.39 -16.97 -37.22
N VAL A 10 -0.68 -15.66 -37.07
CA VAL A 10 -0.25 -14.88 -35.91
C VAL A 10 -1.05 -15.39 -34.71
N ILE A 11 -0.42 -16.23 -33.92
CA ILE A 11 -0.96 -16.65 -32.61
C ILE A 11 -0.85 -15.45 -31.71
N LEU A 12 -1.95 -14.69 -31.57
CA LEU A 12 -2.13 -13.70 -30.52
C LEU A 12 -2.21 -14.44 -29.19
N PHE A 13 -1.07 -14.60 -28.54
CA PHE A 13 -1.09 -14.97 -27.11
C PHE A 13 -1.80 -13.85 -26.38
N PRO A 14 -2.90 -14.14 -25.65
CA PRO A 14 -3.45 -13.15 -24.76
C PRO A 14 -2.36 -12.84 -23.72
N ILE A 15 -1.89 -11.58 -23.70
CA ILE A 15 -1.13 -11.08 -22.57
C ILE A 15 -2.12 -11.12 -21.40
N SER A 16 -2.15 -12.26 -20.70
CA SER A 16 -2.83 -12.35 -19.42
C SER A 16 -2.10 -11.38 -18.49
N ALA A 17 -2.65 -10.17 -18.37
CA ALA A 17 -2.28 -9.29 -17.30
C ALA A 17 -2.44 -10.12 -16.00
N PHE A 18 -1.33 -10.44 -15.35
CA PHE A 18 -1.36 -11.08 -14.04
C PHE A 18 -2.13 -10.13 -13.12
N ALA A 19 -3.42 -10.41 -12.93
CA ALA A 19 -4.27 -9.69 -12.01
C ALA A 19 -3.60 -9.77 -10.62
N ASP A 20 -3.26 -8.63 -10.04
CA ASP A 20 -2.73 -8.60 -8.67
C ASP A 20 -3.91 -8.86 -7.72
N SER A 21 -4.06 -10.10 -7.29
CA SER A 21 -5.16 -10.53 -6.42
C SER A 21 -5.28 -9.70 -5.13
N ARG A 22 -4.20 -9.03 -4.70
CA ARG A 22 -4.24 -8.11 -3.56
C ARG A 22 -4.95 -6.81 -3.92
N LEU A 23 -4.70 -6.28 -5.12
CA LEU A 23 -5.40 -5.10 -5.61
C LEU A 23 -6.90 -5.41 -5.76
N ASP A 24 -7.25 -6.53 -6.38
CA ASP A 24 -8.64 -6.93 -6.59
C ASP A 24 -9.42 -7.02 -5.27
N ASN A 25 -8.82 -7.62 -4.23
CA ASN A 25 -9.42 -7.66 -2.90
C ASN A 25 -9.65 -6.26 -2.29
N CYS A 26 -8.81 -5.29 -2.64
CA CYS A 26 -8.87 -3.94 -2.08
C CYS A 26 -9.84 -3.02 -2.82
N LEU A 27 -10.21 -3.31 -4.07
CA LEU A 27 -11.01 -2.39 -4.89
C LEU A 27 -12.35 -2.02 -4.24
N GLN A 28 -13.00 -2.95 -3.54
CA GLN A 28 -14.24 -2.70 -2.81
C GLN A 28 -14.11 -1.66 -1.67
N TYR A 29 -12.89 -1.45 -1.15
CA TYR A 29 -12.59 -0.49 -0.08
C TYR A 29 -11.91 0.79 -0.59
N LYS A 30 -11.65 0.88 -1.90
CA LYS A 30 -10.83 1.95 -2.47
C LYS A 30 -11.40 3.34 -2.20
N GLU A 31 -12.69 3.52 -2.42
CA GLU A 31 -13.38 4.80 -2.23
C GLU A 31 -13.36 5.21 -0.75
N GLU A 32 -13.72 4.30 0.15
CA GLU A 32 -13.72 4.54 1.60
C GLU A 32 -12.33 4.90 2.11
N ILE A 33 -11.31 4.08 1.79
CA ILE A 33 -9.94 4.33 2.23
C ILE A 33 -9.42 5.64 1.66
N SER A 34 -9.65 5.93 0.37
CA SER A 34 -9.20 7.17 -0.27
C SER A 34 -9.82 8.39 0.38
N SER A 35 -11.12 8.38 0.63
CA SER A 35 -11.84 9.46 1.31
C SER A 35 -11.31 9.69 2.73
N LEU A 36 -11.04 8.63 3.49
CA LEU A 36 -10.47 8.72 4.83
C LEU A 36 -9.03 9.28 4.84
N LEU A 37 -8.20 8.89 3.87
CA LEU A 37 -6.86 9.44 3.71
C LEU A 37 -6.91 10.94 3.41
N GLU A 38 -7.76 11.33 2.45
CA GLU A 38 -7.92 12.73 2.03
C GLU A 38 -8.52 13.61 3.13
N SER A 39 -9.43 13.09 3.95
CA SER A 39 -9.97 13.81 5.12
C SER A 39 -8.90 14.18 6.16
N GLU A 40 -7.82 13.40 6.24
CA GLU A 40 -6.66 13.70 7.10
C GLU A 40 -5.57 14.52 6.36
N GLY A 41 -5.83 14.94 5.10
CA GLY A 41 -4.90 15.72 4.28
C GLY A 41 -3.72 14.88 3.73
N VAL A 42 -3.96 13.61 3.47
CA VAL A 42 -3.00 12.65 2.92
C VAL A 42 -3.48 12.19 1.55
N SER A 43 -2.59 12.08 0.58
CA SER A 43 -2.92 11.65 -0.78
C SER A 43 -3.56 10.26 -0.79
N SER A 44 -4.65 10.11 -1.57
CA SER A 44 -5.30 8.82 -1.84
C SER A 44 -4.35 7.77 -2.47
N ASN A 45 -3.23 8.17 -3.05
CA ASN A 45 -2.20 7.23 -3.52
C ASN A 45 -1.66 6.30 -2.42
N TYR A 46 -1.76 6.69 -1.14
CA TYR A 46 -1.40 5.81 -0.02
C TYR A 46 -2.39 4.64 0.19
N PHE A 47 -3.51 4.59 -0.55
CA PHE A 47 -4.33 3.38 -0.67
C PHE A 47 -3.49 2.15 -1.05
N TYR A 48 -2.51 2.33 -1.94
CA TYR A 48 -1.63 1.23 -2.35
C TYR A 48 -0.73 0.70 -1.24
N LEU A 49 -0.57 1.45 -0.15
CA LEU A 49 0.11 0.93 1.03
C LEU A 49 -0.71 -0.21 1.67
N ALA A 50 -2.04 -0.05 1.81
CA ALA A 50 -2.92 -1.13 2.29
C ALA A 50 -2.91 -2.34 1.34
N VAL A 51 -2.91 -2.10 0.02
CA VAL A 51 -2.78 -3.17 -0.99
C VAL A 51 -1.49 -3.98 -0.75
N CYS A 52 -0.35 -3.30 -0.62
CA CYS A 52 0.95 -3.94 -0.51
C CYS A 52 1.20 -4.57 0.87
N GLU A 53 0.67 -3.99 1.95
CA GLU A 53 0.86 -4.48 3.32
C GLU A 53 0.00 -5.72 3.61
N SER A 54 -1.28 -5.67 3.31
CA SER A 54 -2.21 -6.73 3.71
C SER A 54 -3.03 -7.32 2.57
N GLY A 55 -3.14 -6.64 1.41
CA GLY A 55 -4.15 -6.93 0.41
C GLY A 55 -5.55 -6.67 0.95
N CYS A 56 -5.71 -5.67 1.81
CA CYS A 56 -6.95 -5.29 2.50
C CYS A 56 -7.61 -6.47 3.25
N LYS A 57 -6.78 -7.29 3.88
CA LYS A 57 -7.24 -8.37 4.77
C LYS A 57 -6.91 -8.01 6.21
N VAL A 58 -7.88 -8.19 7.10
CA VAL A 58 -7.62 -8.09 8.54
C VAL A 58 -6.76 -9.28 8.94
N LYS A 59 -5.52 -9.00 9.32
CA LYS A 59 -4.56 -10.03 9.73
C LYS A 59 -3.55 -9.46 10.72
N THR A 60 -2.94 -10.34 11.50
CA THR A 60 -1.81 -10.02 12.37
C THR A 60 -0.54 -10.66 11.77
N SER A 61 0.50 -9.84 11.59
CA SER A 61 1.80 -10.35 11.11
C SER A 61 2.55 -11.08 12.23
N SER A 62 3.59 -11.84 11.88
CA SER A 62 4.47 -12.49 12.86
C SER A 62 5.17 -11.51 13.81
N LYS A 63 5.27 -10.23 13.43
CA LYS A 63 5.84 -9.15 14.24
C LYS A 63 4.78 -8.39 15.05
N GLY A 64 3.49 -8.78 14.95
CA GLY A 64 2.40 -8.14 15.66
C GLY A 64 1.79 -6.91 14.99
N ALA A 65 2.12 -6.62 13.74
CA ALA A 65 1.45 -5.57 12.95
C ALA A 65 0.04 -6.01 12.58
N ARG A 66 -0.96 -5.10 12.64
CA ARG A 66 -2.38 -5.42 12.51
C ARG A 66 -3.12 -4.51 11.53
N GLY A 67 -4.22 -5.04 11.01
CA GLY A 67 -5.18 -4.35 10.16
C GLY A 67 -4.70 -4.13 8.72
N PHE A 68 -5.46 -3.35 7.95
CA PHE A 68 -5.21 -3.13 6.53
C PHE A 68 -3.86 -2.49 6.24
N PHE A 69 -3.46 -1.53 7.06
CA PHE A 69 -2.20 -0.80 6.95
C PHE A 69 -1.05 -1.40 7.77
N GLN A 70 -1.26 -2.58 8.35
CA GLN A 70 -0.26 -3.31 9.15
C GLN A 70 0.43 -2.41 10.19
N LEU A 71 -0.36 -1.76 11.02
CA LEU A 71 0.14 -0.88 12.07
C LEU A 71 0.66 -1.70 13.26
N MET A 72 1.85 -1.35 13.74
CA MET A 72 2.33 -1.85 15.03
C MET A 72 1.46 -1.27 16.17
N PRO A 73 1.15 -2.03 17.23
CA PRO A 73 0.31 -1.55 18.35
C PRO A 73 0.79 -0.24 18.96
N PHE A 74 2.11 -0.03 19.06
CA PHE A 74 2.69 1.23 19.53
C PHE A 74 2.35 2.39 18.59
N THR A 75 2.53 2.23 17.27
CA THR A 75 2.22 3.24 16.27
C THR A 75 0.73 3.57 16.28
N TYR A 76 -0.12 2.54 16.36
CA TYR A 76 -1.56 2.74 16.46
C TYR A 76 -1.93 3.56 17.69
N ARG A 77 -1.50 3.18 18.88
CA ARG A 77 -1.76 3.89 20.13
C ARG A 77 -1.34 5.35 20.08
N THR A 78 -0.20 5.65 19.43
CA THR A 78 0.36 7.01 19.34
C THR A 78 -0.41 7.93 18.40
N HIS A 79 -1.00 7.37 17.33
CA HIS A 79 -1.58 8.16 16.24
C HIS A 79 -3.09 8.00 16.08
N LYS A 80 -3.74 7.05 16.77
CA LYS A 80 -5.19 6.84 16.65
C LYS A 80 -5.99 8.08 17.05
N PRO A 81 -7.15 8.32 16.43
CA PRO A 81 -8.06 9.36 16.90
C PRO A 81 -8.63 9.02 18.28
N ASN A 82 -9.04 10.04 19.02
CA ASN A 82 -9.52 9.87 20.40
C ASN A 82 -10.79 8.99 20.52
N TYR A 83 -11.61 8.98 19.46
CA TYR A 83 -12.84 8.17 19.40
C TYR A 83 -12.59 6.70 19.05
N CYS A 84 -11.36 6.29 18.72
CA CYS A 84 -11.00 4.90 18.51
C CYS A 84 -10.35 4.32 19.78
N SER A 85 -10.79 3.13 20.19
CA SER A 85 -10.16 2.37 21.26
C SER A 85 -8.90 1.63 20.80
N LEU A 86 -8.21 0.94 21.70
CA LEU A 86 -7.05 0.11 21.32
C LEU A 86 -7.47 -1.16 20.57
N GLU A 87 -8.67 -1.65 20.85
CA GLU A 87 -9.27 -2.83 20.21
C GLU A 87 -9.66 -2.55 18.74
N ASP A 88 -9.92 -1.28 18.40
CA ASP A 88 -10.32 -0.87 17.05
C ASP A 88 -9.18 -0.88 16.02
N ILE A 89 -8.01 -1.42 16.37
CA ILE A 89 -6.86 -1.48 15.45
C ILE A 89 -7.17 -2.25 14.16
N ASP A 90 -8.11 -3.18 14.16
CA ASP A 90 -8.56 -3.94 12.99
C ASP A 90 -9.77 -3.32 12.29
N ASN A 91 -10.39 -2.29 12.87
CA ASN A 91 -11.46 -1.54 12.24
C ASN A 91 -10.91 -0.71 11.08
N ILE A 92 -11.54 -0.82 9.90
CA ILE A 92 -11.03 -0.17 8.67
C ILE A 92 -10.88 1.34 8.83
N LYS A 93 -11.88 2.01 9.40
CA LYS A 93 -11.87 3.47 9.59
C LYS A 93 -10.76 3.88 10.57
N CYS A 94 -10.70 3.24 11.75
CA CYS A 94 -9.71 3.57 12.77
C CYS A 94 -8.29 3.24 12.31
N ASN A 95 -8.09 2.11 11.61
CA ASN A 95 -6.79 1.71 11.07
C ASN A 95 -6.33 2.69 9.98
N THR A 96 -7.21 3.07 9.03
CA THR A 96 -6.90 3.99 7.94
C THR A 96 -6.57 5.40 8.44
N ILE A 97 -7.39 5.97 9.33
CA ILE A 97 -7.14 7.31 9.88
C ILE A 97 -5.84 7.33 10.68
N THR A 98 -5.57 6.29 11.46
CA THR A 98 -4.31 6.18 12.20
C THR A 98 -3.11 6.10 11.26
N ALA A 99 -3.20 5.32 10.18
CA ALA A 99 -2.16 5.24 9.16
C ALA A 99 -1.94 6.60 8.48
N ALA A 100 -3.02 7.32 8.14
CA ALA A 100 -2.94 8.66 7.57
C ALA A 100 -2.19 9.64 8.49
N ARG A 101 -2.50 9.65 9.78
CA ARG A 101 -1.81 10.49 10.77
C ARG A 101 -0.33 10.13 10.94
N TYR A 102 -0.01 8.85 10.92
CA TYR A 102 1.38 8.39 10.94
C TYR A 102 2.13 8.80 9.67
N ILE A 103 1.51 8.63 8.48
CA ILE A 103 2.07 9.10 7.21
C ILE A 103 2.33 10.62 7.27
N LYS A 104 1.37 11.40 7.75
CA LYS A 104 1.51 12.86 7.92
C LYS A 104 2.66 13.23 8.88
N HIS A 105 2.84 12.47 9.95
CA HIS A 105 3.99 12.61 10.83
C HIS A 105 5.31 12.35 10.08
N LEU A 106 5.39 11.31 9.28
CA LEU A 106 6.58 10.97 8.48
C LEU A 106 6.85 12.01 7.38
N GLN A 107 5.83 12.62 6.78
CA GLN A 107 5.96 13.66 5.75
C GLN A 107 6.73 14.91 6.23
N LYS A 108 6.78 15.15 7.54
CA LYS A 108 7.59 16.25 8.11
C LYS A 108 9.08 16.05 7.81
N ARG A 109 9.56 14.80 7.72
CA ARG A 109 10.98 14.45 7.54
C ARG A 109 11.28 13.84 6.17
N PHE A 110 10.34 13.15 5.54
CA PHE A 110 10.54 12.40 4.30
C PHE A 110 9.62 12.95 3.21
N LYS A 111 10.18 13.73 2.27
CA LYS A 111 9.41 14.42 1.23
C LYS A 111 9.12 13.53 0.01
N LYS A 112 10.00 12.57 -0.30
CA LYS A 112 9.79 11.62 -1.41
C LYS A 112 8.97 10.43 -0.93
N MET A 113 7.85 10.14 -1.61
CA MET A 113 6.95 9.04 -1.25
C MET A 113 7.67 7.68 -1.14
N SER A 114 8.57 7.38 -2.08
CA SER A 114 9.35 6.13 -2.04
C SER A 114 10.19 5.98 -0.76
N ILE A 115 10.78 7.08 -0.27
CA ILE A 115 11.55 7.09 0.98
C ILE A 115 10.62 7.06 2.20
N LEU A 116 9.48 7.76 2.13
CA LEU A 116 8.49 7.76 3.20
C LEU A 116 7.92 6.35 3.42
N VAL A 117 7.61 5.62 2.35
CA VAL A 117 7.13 4.23 2.46
C VAL A 117 8.17 3.32 3.12
N LYS A 118 9.47 3.51 2.83
CA LYS A 118 10.54 2.81 3.56
C LYS A 118 10.57 3.18 5.04
N ALA A 119 10.38 4.47 5.35
CA ALA A 119 10.31 4.95 6.73
C ALA A 119 9.07 4.43 7.47
N TYR A 120 7.95 4.24 6.77
CA TYR A 120 6.74 3.63 7.30
C TYR A 120 6.99 2.20 7.80
N ASN A 121 7.62 1.38 6.97
CA ASN A 121 7.93 -0.02 7.30
C ASN A 121 9.04 -0.12 8.37
N ARG A 122 10.14 0.61 8.18
CA ARG A 122 11.37 0.48 8.99
C ARG A 122 11.31 1.25 10.31
N GLY A 123 10.43 2.28 10.38
CA GLY A 123 10.48 3.33 11.38
C GLY A 123 11.47 4.44 10.96
N GLY A 124 11.02 5.70 10.97
CA GLY A 124 11.79 6.83 10.44
C GLY A 124 13.18 6.99 11.06
N THR A 125 13.30 6.81 12.38
CA THR A 125 14.60 6.90 13.08
C THR A 125 15.54 5.76 12.69
N ASN A 126 15.02 4.53 12.55
CA ASN A 126 15.81 3.38 12.12
C ASN A 126 16.29 3.53 10.68
N LEU A 127 15.43 4.04 9.78
CA LEU A 127 15.82 4.31 8.39
C LEU A 127 17.02 5.27 8.34
N LEU A 128 16.99 6.36 9.12
CA LEU A 128 18.08 7.34 9.13
C LEU A 128 19.36 6.82 9.77
N LYS A 129 19.26 6.04 10.85
CA LYS A 129 20.44 5.55 11.59
C LYS A 129 21.06 4.29 11.00
N LYS A 130 20.26 3.40 10.45
CA LYS A 130 20.65 2.03 10.05
C LYS A 130 20.41 1.73 8.58
N GLY A 131 19.88 2.70 7.80
CA GLY A 131 19.52 2.49 6.39
C GLY A 131 18.26 1.65 6.19
N THR A 132 18.03 1.27 4.94
CA THR A 132 16.86 0.48 4.52
C THR A 132 17.02 -1.01 4.81
N THR A 133 15.95 -1.77 4.63
CA THR A 133 15.94 -3.24 4.65
C THR A 133 15.30 -3.74 3.35
N LYS A 134 15.57 -5.00 2.98
CA LYS A 134 14.93 -5.64 1.82
C LYS A 134 13.40 -5.59 1.91
N GLU A 135 12.83 -5.75 3.11
CA GLU A 135 11.38 -5.65 3.34
C GLU A 135 10.86 -4.24 3.03
N ALA A 136 11.54 -3.20 3.53
CA ALA A 136 11.18 -1.80 3.27
C ALA A 136 11.35 -1.42 1.79
N ASP A 137 12.38 -1.93 1.12
CA ASP A 137 12.60 -1.71 -0.31
C ASP A 137 11.51 -2.38 -1.15
N ASN A 138 11.14 -3.62 -0.82
CA ASN A 138 10.08 -4.36 -1.51
C ASN A 138 8.71 -3.67 -1.34
N LEU A 139 8.39 -3.18 -0.14
CA LEU A 139 7.16 -2.43 0.10
C LEU A 139 7.13 -1.15 -0.74
N SER A 140 8.22 -0.38 -0.73
CA SER A 140 8.33 0.83 -1.54
C SER A 140 8.17 0.56 -3.03
N TYR A 141 8.83 -0.49 -3.54
CA TYR A 141 8.69 -0.90 -4.94
C TYR A 141 7.25 -1.28 -5.29
N CYS A 142 6.59 -2.07 -4.44
CA CYS A 142 5.19 -2.46 -4.62
C CYS A 142 4.27 -1.24 -4.75
N VAL A 143 4.35 -0.31 -3.80
CA VAL A 143 3.51 0.91 -3.78
C VAL A 143 3.78 1.77 -5.02
N MET A 144 5.04 2.04 -5.34
CA MET A 144 5.41 2.91 -6.46
C MET A 144 5.01 2.30 -7.81
N ARG A 145 5.11 0.97 -7.98
CA ARG A 145 4.63 0.26 -9.18
C ARG A 145 3.14 0.45 -9.40
N HIS A 146 2.31 0.30 -8.35
CA HIS A 146 0.87 0.51 -8.47
C HIS A 146 0.53 1.95 -8.85
N ILE A 147 1.19 2.94 -8.24
CA ILE A 147 0.99 4.36 -8.56
C ILE A 147 1.36 4.65 -10.01
N SER A 148 2.47 4.09 -10.51
CA SER A 148 2.92 4.28 -11.89
C SER A 148 1.94 3.68 -12.88
N ASN A 149 1.46 2.47 -12.63
CA ASN A 149 0.52 1.77 -13.52
C ASN A 149 -0.83 2.50 -13.64
N ASN A 150 -1.29 3.18 -12.56
CA ASN A 150 -2.55 3.94 -12.60
C ASN A 150 -2.44 5.33 -13.24
N LYS A 151 -1.23 5.87 -13.45
CA LYS A 151 -1.06 7.15 -14.17
C LYS A 151 -1.15 6.98 -15.68
N ASN A 152 -1.13 5.76 -16.17
CA ASN A 152 -1.12 5.43 -17.60
C ASN A 152 -2.52 4.97 -18.12
N ILE A 153 -3.58 5.14 -17.31
CA ILE A 153 -4.98 4.94 -17.66
C ILE A 153 -5.69 6.30 -17.67
#